data_b2ffbfa8cc9c510d6112208f7c9af8b6
#
_entry.id   b2ffbfa8cc9c510d6112208f7c9af8b6
#
_cell.length_a   1.000
_cell.length_b   1.000
_cell.length_c   1.000
_cell.angle_alpha   90.00
_cell.angle_beta   90.00
_cell.angle_gamma   90.00
#
_symmetry.space_group_name_H-M   'P 1'
#
loop_
_entity.id
_entity.type
_entity.pdbx_description
1 polymer ?
#
loop_
_entity_poly.entity_id
_entity_poly.type
_entity_poly.pdbx_seq_one_letter_code
_entity_poly.pdbx_strand_id
1 'polypeptide(L)'
;RFENETIYHELGHFLAFVAGNVDRTSDFAAVYNSEKSKFTGINRSYATQNSSEYFAESVLEYVTSPSTLKRQRPKTYAAIVAALNKITDERIQRVMDIYGPFWS
;
A
#
# COMPACT_ATOMS: atom_id res chain seq x y z
N ARG A 1 4.34 3.00 17.69
CA ARG A 1 3.37 2.40 16.75
C ARG A 1 2.77 1.13 17.36
N PHE A 2 1.48 0.96 17.25
CA PHE A 2 0.79 -0.24 17.71
C PHE A 2 1.11 -1.43 16.78
N GLU A 3 1.08 -2.64 17.35
CA GLU A 3 1.41 -3.86 16.64
C GLU A 3 0.55 -4.07 15.39
N ASN A 4 -0.76 -3.78 15.47
CA ASN A 4 -1.67 -3.92 14.32
C ASN A 4 -1.28 -2.99 13.18
N GLU A 5 -0.82 -1.78 13.50
CA GLU A 5 -0.38 -0.82 12.47
C GLU A 5 0.86 -1.31 11.76
N THR A 6 1.78 -1.95 12.49
CA THR A 6 2.97 -2.54 11.88
C THR A 6 2.60 -3.65 10.91
N ILE A 7 1.63 -4.50 11.29
CA ILE A 7 1.13 -5.58 10.42
C ILE A 7 0.53 -5.00 9.14
N TYR A 8 -0.29 -3.96 9.25
CA TYR A 8 -0.92 -3.34 8.07
C TYR A 8 0.09 -2.64 7.19
N HIS A 9 1.14 -2.04 7.77
CA HIS A 9 2.24 -1.45 7.01
C HIS A 9 2.96 -2.52 6.18
N GLU A 10 3.29 -3.64 6.80
CA GLU A 10 3.93 -4.76 6.11
C GLU A 10 3.01 -5.37 5.06
N LEU A 11 1.71 -5.43 5.33
CA LEU A 11 0.72 -5.86 4.35
C LEU A 11 0.76 -4.95 3.11
N GLY A 12 0.98 -3.65 3.31
CA GLY A 12 1.11 -2.70 2.20
C GLY A 12 2.29 -3.03 1.30
N HIS A 13 3.45 -3.35 1.87
CA HIS A 13 4.61 -3.79 1.09
C HIS A 13 4.33 -5.10 0.35
N PHE A 14 3.65 -6.03 1.00
CA PHE A 14 3.27 -7.31 0.40
C PHE A 14 2.32 -7.10 -0.77
N LEU A 15 1.31 -6.26 -0.59
CA LEU A 15 0.36 -5.93 -1.66
C LEU A 15 1.09 -5.33 -2.87
N ALA A 16 2.02 -4.41 -2.64
CA ALA A 16 2.80 -3.81 -3.71
C ALA A 16 3.58 -4.88 -4.48
N PHE A 17 4.20 -5.79 -3.77
CA PHE A 17 4.98 -6.88 -4.38
C PHE A 17 4.09 -7.80 -5.23
N VAL A 18 2.96 -8.23 -4.68
CA VAL A 18 2.03 -9.15 -5.37
C VAL A 18 1.43 -8.48 -6.61
N ALA A 19 1.20 -7.18 -6.55
CA ALA A 19 0.64 -6.40 -7.67
C ALA A 19 1.69 -6.03 -8.72
N GLY A 20 2.91 -6.55 -8.63
CA GLY A 20 3.97 -6.31 -9.61
C GLY A 20 4.86 -5.14 -9.28
N ASN A 21 5.16 -4.93 -8.00
CA ASN A 21 6.00 -3.84 -7.51
C ASN A 21 5.44 -2.47 -7.89
N VAL A 22 4.13 -2.32 -7.75
CA VAL A 22 3.40 -1.11 -8.18
C VAL A 22 3.94 0.16 -7.50
N ASP A 23 4.45 0.04 -6.27
CA ASP A 23 5.02 1.14 -5.49
C ASP A 23 6.29 1.72 -6.11
N ARG A 24 6.90 1.02 -7.06
CA ARG A 24 8.14 1.43 -7.74
C ARG A 24 7.92 1.82 -9.20
N THR A 25 6.67 1.88 -9.65
CA THR A 25 6.36 2.27 -11.03
C THR A 25 6.40 3.78 -11.19
N SER A 26 6.62 4.24 -12.42
CA SER A 26 6.58 5.67 -12.73
C SER A 26 5.18 6.24 -12.54
N ASP A 27 4.14 5.45 -12.79
CA ASP A 27 2.76 5.88 -12.56
C ASP A 27 2.51 6.17 -11.08
N PHE A 28 2.97 5.30 -10.20
CA PHE A 28 2.80 5.55 -8.76
C PHE A 28 3.71 6.67 -8.28
N ALA A 29 4.90 6.84 -8.86
CA ALA A 29 5.78 7.96 -8.53
C ALA A 29 5.06 9.30 -8.77
N ALA A 30 4.28 9.40 -9.85
CA ALA A 30 3.49 10.58 -10.14
C ALA A 30 2.42 10.83 -9.08
N VAL A 31 1.74 9.77 -8.63
CA VAL A 31 0.75 9.85 -7.54
C VAL A 31 1.43 10.32 -6.25
N TYR A 32 2.53 9.71 -5.90
CA TYR A 32 3.32 10.05 -4.72
C TYR A 32 3.72 11.52 -4.73
N ASN A 33 4.31 11.99 -5.83
CA ASN A 33 4.73 13.40 -5.94
C ASN A 33 3.55 14.37 -5.89
N SER A 34 2.40 13.97 -6.41
CA SER A 34 1.20 14.79 -6.43
C SER A 34 0.55 14.93 -5.05
N GLU A 35 0.56 13.86 -4.25
CA GLU A 35 -0.25 13.83 -3.03
C GLU A 35 0.53 13.70 -1.72
N LYS A 36 1.84 13.51 -1.76
CA LYS A 36 2.62 13.31 -0.52
C LYS A 36 2.52 14.48 0.45
N SER A 37 2.36 15.70 -0.05
CA SER A 37 2.23 16.90 0.80
C SER A 37 0.93 16.91 1.59
N LYS A 38 -0.06 16.14 1.17
CA LYS A 38 -1.36 16.07 1.83
C LYS A 38 -1.41 14.97 2.91
N PHE A 39 -0.33 14.23 3.08
CA PHE A 39 -0.25 13.23 4.13
C PHE A 39 -0.21 13.91 5.50
N THR A 40 -1.15 13.57 6.37
CA THR A 40 -1.31 14.22 7.67
C THR A 40 -1.07 13.30 8.86
N GLY A 41 -0.60 12.07 8.60
CA GLY A 41 -0.36 11.10 9.66
C GLY A 41 0.82 11.47 10.57
N ILE A 42 0.89 10.82 11.73
CA ILE A 42 1.92 11.07 12.74
C ILE A 42 3.32 10.78 12.20
N ASN A 43 3.43 9.76 11.33
CA ASN A 43 4.71 9.33 10.76
C ASN A 43 4.99 9.99 9.41
N ARG A 44 4.61 11.26 9.25
CA ARG A 44 4.72 11.95 7.98
C ARG A 44 6.12 11.90 7.37
N SER A 45 7.14 12.20 8.17
CA SER A 45 8.53 12.19 7.67
C SER A 45 8.95 10.82 7.17
N TYR A 46 8.59 9.77 7.91
CA TYR A 46 8.88 8.40 7.53
C TYR A 46 8.07 7.99 6.30
N ALA A 47 6.78 8.26 6.32
CA ALA A 47 5.86 7.84 5.26
C ALA A 47 6.15 8.52 3.93
N THR A 48 6.66 9.75 3.95
CA THR A 48 6.90 10.52 2.73
C THR A 48 8.34 10.49 2.26
N GLN A 49 9.20 9.67 2.87
CA GLN A 49 10.62 9.60 2.49
C GLN A 49 10.85 8.98 1.11
N ASN A 50 9.99 8.05 0.69
CA ASN A 50 10.04 7.46 -0.65
C ASN A 50 8.68 6.86 -0.99
N SER A 51 8.49 6.51 -2.27
CA SER A 51 7.20 6.02 -2.74
C SER A 51 6.82 4.66 -2.16
N SER A 52 7.80 3.81 -1.83
CA SER A 52 7.55 2.49 -1.26
C SER A 52 6.95 2.60 0.15
N GLU A 53 7.58 3.42 1.00
CA GLU A 53 7.07 3.64 2.36
C GLU A 53 5.74 4.39 2.33
N TYR A 54 5.60 5.35 1.41
CA TYR A 54 4.35 6.08 1.23
C TYR A 54 3.21 5.14 0.86
N PHE A 55 3.45 4.21 -0.08
CA PHE A 55 2.44 3.22 -0.46
C PHE A 55 2.02 2.37 0.73
N ALA A 56 3.00 1.85 1.48
CA ALA A 56 2.71 0.97 2.62
C ALA A 56 1.91 1.70 3.71
N GLU A 57 2.29 2.94 4.05
CA GLU A 57 1.54 3.73 5.03
C GLU A 57 0.16 4.11 4.52
N SER A 58 0.03 4.31 3.21
CA SER A 58 -1.27 4.60 2.61
C SER A 58 -2.19 3.38 2.64
N VAL A 59 -1.65 2.16 2.49
CA VAL A 59 -2.43 0.95 2.66
C VAL A 59 -2.90 0.81 4.10
N LEU A 60 -2.05 1.14 5.07
CA LEU A 60 -2.45 1.19 6.48
C LEU A 60 -3.65 2.12 6.65
N GLU A 61 -3.61 3.30 6.08
CA GLU A 61 -4.72 4.25 6.16
C GLU A 61 -5.95 3.74 5.41
N TYR A 62 -5.76 3.07 4.29
CA TYR A 62 -6.85 2.45 3.54
C TYR A 62 -7.62 1.43 4.40
N VAL A 63 -6.89 0.65 5.20
CA VAL A 63 -7.51 -0.35 6.08
C VAL A 63 -8.20 0.30 7.28
N THR A 64 -7.57 1.30 7.87
CA THR A 64 -8.04 1.89 9.13
C THR A 64 -8.98 3.07 8.95
N SER A 65 -8.81 3.86 7.90
CA SER A 65 -9.58 5.08 7.66
C SER A 65 -9.77 5.33 6.16
N PRO A 66 -10.47 4.42 5.44
CA PRO A 66 -10.58 4.53 3.99
C PRO A 66 -11.26 5.79 3.51
N SER A 67 -12.29 6.26 4.22
CA SER A 67 -13.02 7.48 3.83
C SER A 67 -12.14 8.71 3.88
N THR A 68 -11.29 8.81 4.90
CA THR A 68 -10.34 9.92 5.06
C THR A 68 -9.32 9.91 3.93
N LEU A 69 -8.76 8.73 3.64
CA LEU A 69 -7.80 8.59 2.55
C LEU A 69 -8.41 9.02 1.22
N LYS A 70 -9.60 8.53 0.91
CA LYS A 70 -10.29 8.83 -0.35
C LYS A 70 -10.55 10.33 -0.50
N ARG A 71 -10.93 11.01 0.60
CA ARG A 71 -11.22 12.44 0.60
C ARG A 71 -9.96 13.28 0.43
N GLN A 72 -8.91 12.94 1.17
CA GLN A 72 -7.68 13.73 1.20
C GLN A 72 -6.72 13.42 0.08
N ARG A 73 -6.64 12.15 -0.31
CA ARG A 73 -5.67 11.68 -1.30
C ARG A 73 -6.33 10.69 -2.27
N PRO A 74 -7.24 11.20 -3.12
CA PRO A 74 -8.05 10.34 -3.99
C PRO A 74 -7.23 9.55 -5.02
N LYS A 75 -6.13 10.11 -5.52
CA LYS A 75 -5.28 9.40 -6.49
C LYS A 75 -4.56 8.23 -5.83
N THR A 76 -4.12 8.41 -4.59
CA THR A 76 -3.50 7.34 -3.80
C THR A 76 -4.53 6.24 -3.52
N TYR A 77 -5.75 6.62 -3.12
CA TYR A 77 -6.82 5.66 -2.90
C TYR A 77 -7.07 4.84 -4.18
N ALA A 78 -7.20 5.52 -5.33
CA ALA A 78 -7.43 4.85 -6.61
C ALA A 78 -6.27 3.91 -6.97
N ALA A 79 -5.03 4.30 -6.69
CA ALA A 79 -3.86 3.45 -6.95
C ALA A 79 -3.89 2.17 -6.12
N ILE A 80 -4.33 2.25 -4.86
CA ILE A 80 -4.45 1.07 -3.99
C ILE A 80 -5.55 0.14 -4.52
N VAL A 81 -6.70 0.69 -4.90
CA VAL A 81 -7.79 -0.09 -5.49
C VAL A 81 -7.32 -0.78 -6.77
N ALA A 82 -6.58 -0.07 -7.61
CA ALA A 82 -6.03 -0.64 -8.84
C ALA A 82 -5.05 -1.77 -8.55
N ALA A 83 -4.23 -1.63 -7.51
CA ALA A 83 -3.30 -2.68 -7.09
C ALA A 83 -4.07 -3.93 -6.62
N LEU A 84 -5.13 -3.75 -5.85
CA LEU A 84 -5.98 -4.86 -5.41
C LEU A 84 -6.61 -5.57 -6.61
N ASN A 85 -7.05 -4.81 -7.61
CA ASN A 85 -7.66 -5.37 -8.83
C ASN A 85 -6.66 -6.12 -9.71
N LYS A 86 -5.36 -5.84 -9.57
CA LYS A 86 -4.32 -6.59 -10.28
C LYS A 86 -4.06 -7.95 -9.69
N ILE A 87 -4.48 -8.19 -8.47
CA ILE A 87 -4.28 -9.47 -7.81
C ILE A 87 -5.31 -10.44 -8.37
N THR A 88 -4.84 -11.39 -9.19
CA THR A 88 -5.70 -12.41 -9.78
C THR A 88 -5.62 -13.68 -8.94
N ASP A 89 -6.60 -14.58 -9.15
CA ASP A 89 -6.60 -15.88 -8.47
C ASP A 89 -5.30 -16.64 -8.73
N GLU A 90 -4.76 -16.55 -9.95
CA GLU A 90 -3.50 -17.19 -10.31
C GLU A 90 -2.34 -16.66 -9.47
N ARG A 91 -2.25 -15.33 -9.30
CA ARG A 91 -1.21 -14.73 -8.47
C ARG A 91 -1.34 -15.13 -7.01
N ILE A 92 -2.57 -15.13 -6.50
CA ILE A 92 -2.85 -15.55 -5.12
C ILE A 92 -2.44 -17.00 -4.95
N GLN A 93 -2.80 -17.86 -5.89
CA GLN A 93 -2.46 -19.28 -5.84
C GLN A 93 -0.95 -19.49 -5.83
N ARG A 94 -0.21 -18.73 -6.65
CA ARG A 94 1.26 -18.83 -6.68
C ARG A 94 1.88 -18.45 -5.34
N VAL A 95 1.38 -17.39 -4.71
CA VAL A 95 1.87 -16.98 -3.40
C VAL A 95 1.55 -18.05 -2.35
N MET A 96 0.36 -18.62 -2.39
CA MET A 96 -0.02 -19.69 -1.48
C MET A 96 0.83 -20.95 -1.67
N ASP A 97 1.18 -21.28 -2.92
CA ASP A 97 2.02 -22.44 -3.22
C ASP A 97 3.44 -22.25 -2.66
N ILE A 98 3.96 -21.02 -2.69
CA ILE A 98 5.32 -20.72 -2.21
C ILE A 98 5.35 -20.59 -0.69
N TYR A 99 4.41 -19.87 -0.10
CA TYR A 99 4.44 -19.48 1.30
C TYR A 99 3.45 -20.23 2.20
N GLY A 100 2.48 -20.93 1.61
CA GLY A 100 1.45 -21.65 2.36
C GLY A 100 1.99 -22.58 3.44
N PRO A 101 3.06 -23.37 3.16
CA PRO A 101 3.64 -24.25 4.17
C PRO A 101 4.15 -23.52 5.41
N PHE A 102 4.51 -22.23 5.28
CA PHE A 102 5.00 -21.43 6.39
C PHE A 102 3.88 -20.79 7.21
N TRP A 103 2.65 -20.80 6.69
CA TRP A 103 1.51 -20.15 7.34
C TRP A 103 0.63 -21.15 8.11
N SER A 104 0.77 -22.42 7.81
CA SER A 104 -0.02 -23.48 8.47
C SER A 104 0.67 -24.04 9.75
#